data_d13064fb0960b50f945f6f816820d458
#
_entry.id   d13064fb0960b50f945f6f816820d458
#
_cell.length_a   1.000
_cell.length_b   1.000
_cell.length_c   1.000
_cell.angle_alpha   90.00
_cell.angle_beta   90.00
_cell.angle_gamma   90.00
#
_symmetry.space_group_name_H-M   'P 1'
#
loop_
_entity.id
_entity.type
_entity.pdbx_description
1 polymer ?
#
loop_
_entity_poly.entity_id
_entity_poly.type
_entity_poly.pdbx_seq_one_letter_code
_entity_poly.pdbx_strand_id
1 'polypeptide(L)'
;MKVAATSCAGHTQLPNTPIWRGSTATEIPEAFCVATAWRSLSDSTPDLTPMSKGIISASEMERYGYCPLSWWLGRSGVEAEGSEVDSGLVKHREIGDSLQTLLFEESRSRETSSTLLAVVGYIALLVLAALLILWRVGTFEGNIVLIVSLISMLIATYLLYRLLQSTERIDQLRDNYRLGDGDIEAPGGLSDRSPVLKSEKHNLAGRPDYILHEDGIRLPVEVKTGRRPSAPFFSHVLQTGAYCLLIEEATGTPPPEGQLRYGLESEPHTVEWEPKLKAIVLEKLGEMNDALVGRSEVHRNHNRPGKCRNCSRRQGCPERLDRPPAGDNT
;
A
#
# COMPACT_ATOMS: atom_id res chain seq x y z
N MET A 1 33.87 -37.22 -6.96
CA MET A 1 32.88 -38.31 -7.03
C MET A 1 31.69 -37.81 -7.84
N LYS A 2 31.41 -38.48 -8.95
CA LYS A 2 30.33 -38.20 -9.90
C LYS A 2 28.99 -38.58 -9.26
N VAL A 3 27.96 -37.74 -9.40
CA VAL A 3 26.57 -38.21 -9.29
C VAL A 3 25.78 -37.65 -10.46
N ALA A 4 25.01 -38.54 -11.04
CA ALA A 4 24.44 -38.54 -12.36
C ALA A 4 23.18 -37.69 -12.48
N ALA A 5 22.98 -37.18 -13.70
CA ALA A 5 21.71 -36.64 -14.20
C ALA A 5 20.78 -37.79 -14.56
N THR A 6 19.51 -37.71 -14.13
CA THR A 6 18.47 -38.63 -14.59
C THR A 6 17.46 -37.84 -15.43
N SER A 7 17.46 -38.19 -16.72
CA SER A 7 16.50 -37.79 -17.75
C SER A 7 15.22 -38.62 -17.60
N CYS A 8 14.05 -37.99 -17.64
CA CYS A 8 12.79 -38.67 -17.91
C CYS A 8 12.19 -38.14 -19.20
N ALA A 9 12.38 -38.94 -20.26
CA ALA A 9 11.60 -38.85 -21.49
C ALA A 9 10.37 -39.72 -21.31
N GLY A 10 9.18 -39.19 -21.56
CA GLY A 10 7.91 -39.89 -21.63
C GLY A 10 7.20 -39.56 -22.92
N HIS A 11 7.32 -40.48 -23.88
CA HIS A 11 6.50 -40.54 -25.11
C HIS A 11 5.04 -40.86 -24.75
N THR A 12 4.09 -40.11 -25.29
CA THR A 12 2.74 -40.62 -25.56
C THR A 12 2.27 -40.17 -26.92
N GLN A 13 1.90 -41.17 -27.70
CA GLN A 13 1.45 -41.15 -29.10
C GLN A 13 0.08 -40.45 -29.23
N LEU A 14 -0.06 -39.70 -30.34
CA LEU A 14 -1.31 -39.18 -30.87
C LEU A 14 -1.95 -40.23 -31.79
N PRO A 15 -3.30 -40.39 -31.81
CA PRO A 15 -4.01 -41.09 -32.87
C PRO A 15 -4.41 -40.17 -34.02
N ASN A 16 -4.38 -40.77 -35.21
CA ASN A 16 -4.57 -40.22 -36.53
C ASN A 16 -6.03 -39.77 -36.86
N THR A 17 -6.10 -38.64 -37.54
CA THR A 17 -6.82 -38.23 -38.78
C THR A 17 -8.32 -37.97 -38.73
N PRO A 18 -8.94 -37.21 -39.68
CA PRO A 18 -8.53 -36.99 -41.06
C PRO A 18 -8.52 -35.54 -41.59
N ILE A 19 -7.91 -35.39 -42.74
CA ILE A 19 -7.73 -34.31 -43.68
C ILE A 19 -9.06 -33.62 -44.08
N TRP A 20 -9.12 -32.27 -43.94
CA TRP A 20 -9.92 -31.41 -44.80
C TRP A 20 -9.08 -30.30 -45.39
N ARG A 21 -9.00 -30.30 -46.74
CA ARG A 21 -8.40 -29.22 -47.55
C ARG A 21 -9.43 -28.11 -47.70
N GLY A 22 -8.98 -26.90 -47.64
CA GLY A 22 -9.62 -25.82 -48.36
C GLY A 22 -9.72 -24.51 -47.63
N SER A 23 -8.99 -23.54 -48.12
CA SER A 23 -9.33 -22.13 -48.27
C SER A 23 -9.00 -21.13 -47.20
N THR A 24 -8.04 -20.27 -47.57
CA THR A 24 -7.87 -18.84 -47.26
C THR A 24 -7.69 -18.40 -45.82
N ALA A 25 -6.43 -18.04 -45.56
CA ALA A 25 -6.03 -17.24 -44.40
C ALA A 25 -6.77 -15.90 -44.42
N THR A 26 -7.54 -15.66 -43.40
CA THR A 26 -7.96 -14.33 -42.98
C THR A 26 -7.41 -14.13 -41.57
N GLU A 27 -6.61 -13.08 -41.44
CA GLU A 27 -6.00 -12.63 -40.21
C GLU A 27 -7.07 -12.43 -39.12
N ILE A 28 -6.90 -13.11 -37.97
CA ILE A 28 -7.70 -12.88 -36.78
C ILE A 28 -6.98 -11.77 -35.99
N PRO A 29 -7.65 -10.66 -35.62
CA PRO A 29 -6.99 -9.59 -34.85
C PRO A 29 -6.63 -10.06 -33.43
N GLU A 30 -5.52 -9.58 -32.93
CA GLU A 30 -4.89 -9.83 -31.63
C GLU A 30 -5.73 -9.49 -30.37
N ALA A 31 -7.04 -9.45 -30.47
CA ALA A 31 -7.92 -9.06 -29.34
C ALA A 31 -8.31 -10.21 -28.37
N PHE A 32 -7.80 -11.45 -28.57
CA PHE A 32 -8.26 -12.59 -27.77
C PHE A 32 -7.25 -13.14 -26.74
N CYS A 33 -6.05 -12.55 -26.65
CA CYS A 33 -5.04 -13.00 -25.67
C CYS A 33 -5.10 -12.29 -24.30
N VAL A 34 -5.99 -11.31 -24.09
CA VAL A 34 -6.03 -10.55 -22.81
C VAL A 34 -6.85 -11.25 -21.74
N ALA A 35 -7.77 -12.14 -22.09
CA ALA A 35 -8.70 -12.75 -21.11
C ALA A 35 -8.13 -13.96 -20.34
N THR A 36 -7.01 -14.55 -20.77
CA THR A 36 -6.40 -15.68 -20.06
C THR A 36 -5.24 -15.33 -19.15
N ALA A 37 -4.72 -14.10 -19.26
CA ALA A 37 -3.66 -13.59 -18.38
C ALA A 37 -4.17 -13.17 -16.97
N TRP A 38 -5.46 -12.96 -16.82
CA TRP A 38 -6.06 -12.49 -15.54
C TRP A 38 -6.28 -13.60 -14.50
N ARG A 39 -6.10 -14.84 -14.86
CA ARG A 39 -6.35 -15.98 -13.94
C ARG A 39 -5.09 -16.49 -13.23
N SER A 40 -3.91 -16.03 -13.60
CA SER A 40 -2.64 -16.40 -12.95
C SER A 40 -2.02 -15.33 -12.05
N LEU A 41 -2.68 -14.14 -11.90
CA LEU A 41 -2.22 -13.04 -11.06
C LEU A 41 -2.89 -13.00 -9.68
N SER A 42 -3.81 -13.91 -9.38
CA SER A 42 -4.54 -13.94 -8.10
C SER A 42 -3.85 -14.78 -7.00
N ASP A 43 -2.70 -15.38 -7.27
CA ASP A 43 -1.98 -16.24 -6.32
C ASP A 43 -0.58 -15.71 -5.95
N SER A 44 -0.28 -14.43 -6.20
CA SER A 44 0.86 -13.79 -5.58
C SER A 44 0.48 -13.40 -4.15
N THR A 45 0.57 -14.36 -3.23
CA THR A 45 0.88 -14.05 -1.83
C THR A 45 1.95 -12.96 -1.84
N PRO A 46 1.81 -11.87 -1.04
CA PRO A 46 2.86 -10.87 -0.95
C PRO A 46 4.15 -11.61 -0.62
N ASP A 47 5.12 -11.52 -1.51
CA ASP A 47 6.46 -12.05 -1.31
C ASP A 47 7.08 -11.28 -0.14
N LEU A 48 6.82 -11.78 1.06
CA LEU A 48 7.55 -11.45 2.27
C LEU A 48 8.92 -12.13 2.10
N THR A 49 9.73 -11.63 1.15
CA THR A 49 11.15 -11.95 1.14
C THR A 49 11.65 -11.72 2.55
N PRO A 50 12.20 -12.74 3.21
CA PRO A 50 12.72 -12.56 4.56
C PRO A 50 13.76 -11.46 4.48
N MET A 51 13.47 -10.32 5.13
CA MET A 51 14.41 -9.22 5.27
C MET A 51 15.70 -9.84 5.79
N SER A 52 16.81 -9.53 5.13
CA SER A 52 18.13 -10.11 5.44
C SER A 52 18.35 -10.15 6.95
N LYS A 53 18.81 -11.28 7.46
CA LYS A 53 19.14 -11.45 8.89
C LYS A 53 20.01 -10.27 9.32
N GLY A 54 19.46 -9.35 10.11
CA GLY A 54 20.19 -8.18 10.61
C GLY A 54 19.41 -6.87 10.54
N ILE A 55 18.66 -6.59 9.47
CA ILE A 55 17.90 -5.34 9.36
C ILE A 55 16.71 -5.34 10.34
N ILE A 56 16.51 -4.24 11.05
CA ILE A 56 15.38 -4.01 11.95
C ILE A 56 14.25 -3.39 11.14
N SER A 57 13.02 -3.89 11.30
CA SER A 57 11.85 -3.27 10.67
C SER A 57 11.17 -2.26 11.60
N ALA A 58 10.48 -1.28 11.01
CA ALA A 58 9.66 -0.33 11.79
C ALA A 58 8.60 -1.06 12.64
N SER A 59 8.01 -2.16 12.14
CA SER A 59 7.09 -3.01 12.93
C SER A 59 7.79 -3.73 14.09
N GLU A 60 9.08 -3.99 13.99
CA GLU A 60 9.87 -4.52 15.11
C GLU A 60 10.16 -3.46 16.15
N MET A 61 10.32 -2.19 15.73
CA MET A 61 10.39 -1.05 16.66
C MET A 61 9.12 -0.96 17.52
N GLU A 62 7.94 -1.13 16.91
CA GLU A 62 6.68 -1.21 17.64
C GLU A 62 6.72 -2.33 18.69
N ARG A 63 7.10 -3.53 18.27
CA ARG A 63 7.14 -4.68 19.16
C ARG A 63 8.16 -4.51 20.29
N TYR A 64 9.30 -3.90 19.98
CA TYR A 64 10.32 -3.54 20.98
C TYR A 64 9.76 -2.51 21.98
N GLY A 65 9.07 -1.48 21.50
CA GLY A 65 8.40 -0.49 22.33
C GLY A 65 7.27 -1.09 23.21
N TYR A 66 6.60 -2.14 22.73
CA TYR A 66 5.65 -2.89 23.54
C TYR A 66 6.38 -3.70 24.65
N CYS A 67 7.35 -4.52 24.27
CA CYS A 67 8.17 -5.32 25.18
C CYS A 67 9.43 -5.82 24.45
N PRO A 68 10.64 -5.39 24.86
CA PRO A 68 11.89 -5.83 24.24
C PRO A 68 12.03 -7.35 24.19
N LEU A 69 11.70 -8.05 25.28
CA LEU A 69 11.76 -9.51 25.31
C LEU A 69 10.78 -10.17 24.30
N SER A 70 9.60 -9.61 24.11
CA SER A 70 8.66 -10.12 23.10
C SER A 70 9.20 -9.97 21.67
N TRP A 71 9.92 -8.87 21.39
CA TRP A 71 10.62 -8.70 20.13
C TRP A 71 11.73 -9.73 19.96
N TRP A 72 12.58 -9.91 20.99
CA TRP A 72 13.69 -10.85 20.96
C TRP A 72 13.24 -12.29 20.76
N LEU A 73 12.18 -12.72 21.46
CA LEU A 73 11.57 -14.03 21.29
C LEU A 73 11.13 -14.27 19.84
N GLY A 74 10.58 -13.23 19.18
CA GLY A 74 10.23 -13.32 17.76
C GLY A 74 11.43 -13.51 16.86
N ARG A 75 12.54 -12.83 17.12
CA ARG A 75 13.80 -13.02 16.41
C ARG A 75 14.42 -14.38 16.67
N SER A 76 14.22 -14.93 17.87
CA SER A 76 14.69 -16.25 18.27
C SER A 76 13.82 -17.41 17.77
N GLY A 77 12.79 -17.13 16.94
CA GLY A 77 11.96 -18.17 16.34
C GLY A 77 10.76 -18.62 17.17
N VAL A 78 10.44 -17.92 18.27
CA VAL A 78 9.22 -18.19 19.02
C VAL A 78 8.03 -17.65 18.21
N GLU A 79 7.14 -18.55 17.80
CA GLU A 79 5.96 -18.21 17.02
C GLU A 79 4.97 -17.34 17.80
N ALA A 80 4.25 -16.50 17.08
CA ALA A 80 3.15 -15.70 17.66
C ALA A 80 1.89 -16.56 17.72
N GLU A 81 1.22 -16.56 18.85
CA GLU A 81 -0.05 -17.27 19.05
C GLU A 81 -1.20 -16.27 19.15
N GLY A 82 -2.35 -16.65 18.61
CA GLY A 82 -3.62 -15.92 18.76
C GLY A 82 -4.26 -15.53 17.43
N SER A 83 -5.58 -15.65 17.39
CA SER A 83 -6.42 -15.25 16.24
C SER A 83 -6.42 -13.74 15.95
N GLU A 84 -5.93 -12.93 16.88
CA GLU A 84 -5.84 -11.47 16.69
C GLU A 84 -4.80 -11.07 15.63
N VAL A 85 -3.76 -11.89 15.44
CA VAL A 85 -2.74 -11.67 14.40
C VAL A 85 -3.37 -11.79 13.01
N ASP A 86 -4.18 -12.82 12.79
CA ASP A 86 -4.86 -13.06 11.51
C ASP A 86 -5.92 -11.98 11.22
N SER A 87 -6.69 -11.58 12.25
CA SER A 87 -7.70 -10.54 12.10
C SER A 87 -7.08 -9.16 11.81
N GLY A 88 -5.92 -8.86 12.38
CA GLY A 88 -5.15 -7.66 12.09
C GLY A 88 -4.68 -7.62 10.62
N LEU A 89 -4.15 -8.73 10.12
CA LEU A 89 -3.68 -8.84 8.74
C LEU A 89 -4.81 -8.66 7.71
N VAL A 90 -5.99 -9.24 7.97
CA VAL A 90 -7.18 -9.06 7.11
C VAL A 90 -7.59 -7.60 7.05
N LYS A 91 -7.68 -6.93 8.20
CA LYS A 91 -8.07 -5.50 8.27
C LYS A 91 -7.04 -4.59 7.60
N HIS A 92 -5.74 -4.85 7.73
CA HIS A 92 -4.71 -4.08 6.98
C HIS A 92 -4.86 -4.25 5.47
N ARG A 93 -5.26 -5.44 5.01
CA ARG A 93 -5.56 -5.67 3.59
C ARG A 93 -6.79 -4.87 3.14
N GLU A 94 -7.87 -4.87 3.92
CA GLU A 94 -9.07 -4.07 3.64
C GLU A 94 -8.76 -2.57 3.55
N ILE A 95 -7.87 -2.06 4.41
CA ILE A 95 -7.39 -0.67 4.36
C ILE A 95 -6.63 -0.42 3.07
N GLY A 96 -5.72 -1.31 2.70
CA GLY A 96 -4.98 -1.22 1.44
C GLY A 96 -5.89 -1.20 0.23
N ASP A 97 -6.88 -2.09 0.18
CA ASP A 97 -7.87 -2.17 -0.90
C ASP A 97 -8.73 -0.89 -1.00
N SER A 98 -9.09 -0.31 0.14
CA SER A 98 -9.85 0.95 0.21
C SER A 98 -9.05 2.14 -0.34
N LEU A 99 -7.79 2.26 0.05
CA LEU A 99 -6.88 3.30 -0.46
C LEU A 99 -6.60 3.09 -1.96
N GLN A 100 -6.42 1.84 -2.40
CA GLN A 100 -6.23 1.52 -3.80
C GLN A 100 -7.45 1.90 -4.65
N THR A 101 -8.66 1.69 -4.13
CA THR A 101 -9.90 2.10 -4.79
C THR A 101 -9.95 3.62 -4.99
N LEU A 102 -9.60 4.38 -3.94
CA LEU A 102 -9.52 5.84 -4.02
C LEU A 102 -8.53 6.29 -5.09
N LEU A 103 -7.30 5.77 -5.07
CA LEU A 103 -6.26 6.12 -6.04
C LEU A 103 -6.66 5.76 -7.49
N PHE A 104 -7.36 4.64 -7.66
CA PHE A 104 -7.90 4.25 -8.96
C PHE A 104 -8.96 5.24 -9.46
N GLU A 105 -9.89 5.65 -8.61
CA GLU A 105 -10.91 6.66 -8.98
C GLU A 105 -10.26 8.02 -9.30
N GLU A 106 -9.24 8.44 -8.56
CA GLU A 106 -8.48 9.66 -8.83
C GLU A 106 -7.76 9.63 -10.18
N SER A 107 -7.05 8.52 -10.46
CA SER A 107 -6.36 8.36 -11.76
C SER A 107 -7.32 8.39 -12.93
N ARG A 108 -8.47 7.73 -12.78
CA ARG A 108 -9.54 7.72 -13.78
C ARG A 108 -10.18 9.10 -13.99
N SER A 109 -10.34 9.87 -12.92
CA SER A 109 -10.84 11.25 -12.99
C SER A 109 -9.88 12.15 -13.75
N ARG A 110 -8.57 12.05 -13.49
CA ARG A 110 -7.52 12.79 -14.23
C ARG A 110 -7.53 12.46 -15.73
N GLU A 111 -7.66 11.18 -16.09
CA GLU A 111 -7.73 10.72 -17.48
C GLU A 111 -9.00 11.26 -18.18
N THR A 112 -10.15 11.20 -17.50
CA THR A 112 -11.42 11.74 -18.02
C THR A 112 -11.31 13.25 -18.22
N SER A 113 -10.69 13.98 -17.32
CA SER A 113 -10.47 15.43 -17.44
C SER A 113 -9.63 15.80 -18.66
N SER A 114 -8.53 15.08 -18.91
CA SER A 114 -7.66 15.31 -20.08
C SER A 114 -8.41 15.03 -21.39
N THR A 115 -9.20 13.96 -21.43
CA THR A 115 -10.04 13.60 -22.57
C THR A 115 -11.10 14.67 -22.82
N LEU A 116 -11.75 15.19 -21.79
CA LEU A 116 -12.73 16.26 -21.89
C LEU A 116 -12.13 17.53 -22.52
N LEU A 117 -10.94 17.93 -22.06
CA LEU A 117 -10.25 19.10 -22.64
C LEU A 117 -9.94 18.90 -24.12
N ALA A 118 -9.50 17.72 -24.54
CA ALA A 118 -9.27 17.40 -25.95
C ALA A 118 -10.56 17.46 -26.78
N VAL A 119 -11.66 16.91 -26.25
CA VAL A 119 -12.99 16.94 -26.93
C VAL A 119 -13.53 18.36 -27.05
N VAL A 120 -13.42 19.18 -26.01
CA VAL A 120 -13.82 20.59 -26.04
C VAL A 120 -13.02 21.37 -27.09
N GLY A 121 -11.70 21.17 -27.13
CA GLY A 121 -10.83 21.76 -28.16
C GLY A 121 -11.22 21.34 -29.57
N TYR A 122 -11.52 20.06 -29.77
CA TYR A 122 -12.02 19.55 -31.05
C TYR A 122 -13.35 20.15 -31.46
N ILE A 123 -14.31 20.28 -30.52
CA ILE A 123 -15.60 20.94 -30.79
C ILE A 123 -15.39 22.40 -31.23
N ALA A 124 -14.51 23.13 -30.53
CA ALA A 124 -14.22 24.52 -30.90
C ALA A 124 -13.69 24.65 -32.36
N LEU A 125 -12.80 23.71 -32.74
CA LEU A 125 -12.30 23.63 -34.12
C LEU A 125 -13.39 23.29 -35.13
N LEU A 126 -14.31 22.37 -34.82
CA LEU A 126 -15.44 22.02 -35.69
C LEU A 126 -16.40 23.19 -35.85
N VAL A 127 -16.71 23.91 -34.78
CA VAL A 127 -17.57 25.10 -34.86
C VAL A 127 -16.94 26.18 -35.74
N LEU A 128 -15.62 26.44 -35.56
CA LEU A 128 -14.89 27.38 -36.40
C LEU A 128 -14.91 26.97 -37.87
N ALA A 129 -14.68 25.70 -38.16
CA ALA A 129 -14.73 25.16 -39.52
C ALA A 129 -16.14 25.29 -40.12
N ALA A 130 -17.19 24.98 -39.33
CA ALA A 130 -18.60 25.17 -39.78
C ALA A 130 -18.89 26.60 -40.16
N LEU A 131 -18.46 27.57 -39.34
CA LEU A 131 -18.66 29.01 -39.65
C LEU A 131 -17.93 29.42 -40.93
N LEU A 132 -16.72 28.95 -41.17
CA LEU A 132 -15.95 29.23 -42.38
C LEU A 132 -16.59 28.59 -43.62
N ILE A 133 -17.13 27.38 -43.53
CA ILE A 133 -17.80 26.66 -44.62
C ILE A 133 -19.10 27.34 -44.96
N LEU A 134 -19.96 27.70 -43.99
CA LEU A 134 -21.23 28.40 -44.20
C LEU A 134 -21.00 29.75 -44.85
N TRP A 135 -19.89 30.43 -44.54
CA TRP A 135 -19.54 31.71 -45.17
C TRP A 135 -19.09 31.56 -46.63
N ARG A 136 -18.57 30.42 -47.06
CA ARG A 136 -17.92 30.21 -48.37
C ARG A 136 -18.69 29.35 -49.37
N VAL A 137 -19.35 28.28 -48.97
CA VAL A 137 -19.69 27.14 -49.87
C VAL A 137 -21.16 26.79 -49.91
N GLY A 138 -22.00 27.12 -48.93
CA GLY A 138 -23.42 26.84 -48.95
C GLY A 138 -23.91 25.90 -47.83
N THR A 139 -25.24 25.59 -47.90
CA THR A 139 -25.99 25.09 -46.74
C THR A 139 -25.83 23.59 -46.46
N PHE A 140 -25.56 22.74 -47.47
CA PHE A 140 -25.58 21.27 -47.27
C PHE A 140 -24.36 20.78 -46.49
N GLU A 141 -23.15 21.18 -46.86
CA GLU A 141 -21.90 20.79 -46.20
C GLU A 141 -21.80 21.42 -44.80
N GLY A 142 -22.30 22.67 -44.65
CA GLY A 142 -22.41 23.30 -43.34
C GLY A 142 -23.33 22.55 -42.39
N ASN A 143 -24.43 21.96 -42.85
CA ASN A 143 -25.35 21.17 -42.03
C ASN A 143 -24.70 19.88 -41.51
N ILE A 144 -23.87 19.22 -42.31
CA ILE A 144 -23.14 18.02 -41.86
C ILE A 144 -22.18 18.36 -40.67
N VAL A 145 -21.41 19.46 -40.82
CA VAL A 145 -20.51 19.92 -39.79
C VAL A 145 -21.26 20.32 -38.51
N LEU A 146 -22.42 20.92 -38.63
CA LEU A 146 -23.29 21.27 -37.50
C LEU A 146 -23.79 20.00 -36.76
N ILE A 147 -24.22 18.96 -37.49
CA ILE A 147 -24.65 17.68 -36.89
C ILE A 147 -23.51 17.04 -36.14
N VAL A 148 -22.31 16.98 -36.76
CA VAL A 148 -21.10 16.42 -36.08
C VAL A 148 -20.75 17.22 -34.83
N SER A 149 -20.85 18.56 -34.90
CA SER A 149 -20.63 19.43 -33.74
C SER A 149 -21.63 19.18 -32.62
N LEU A 150 -22.92 18.96 -32.96
CA LEU A 150 -23.95 18.66 -31.97
C LEU A 150 -23.71 17.31 -31.27
N ILE A 151 -23.36 16.27 -32.04
CA ILE A 151 -23.01 14.96 -31.48
C ILE A 151 -21.79 15.08 -30.55
N SER A 152 -20.75 15.79 -30.97
CA SER A 152 -19.55 16.02 -30.17
C SER A 152 -19.85 16.80 -28.89
N MET A 153 -20.79 17.77 -28.95
CA MET A 153 -21.26 18.51 -27.77
C MET A 153 -21.99 17.60 -26.78
N LEU A 154 -22.84 16.68 -27.28
CA LEU A 154 -23.48 15.68 -26.40
C LEU A 154 -22.47 14.76 -25.72
N ILE A 155 -21.45 14.32 -26.45
CA ILE A 155 -20.34 13.52 -25.88
C ILE A 155 -19.59 14.32 -24.80
N ALA A 156 -19.28 15.59 -25.09
CA ALA A 156 -18.59 16.44 -24.10
C ALA A 156 -19.45 16.66 -22.84
N THR A 157 -20.75 16.88 -22.99
CA THR A 157 -21.68 17.04 -21.87
C THR A 157 -21.76 15.76 -21.05
N TYR A 158 -21.79 14.59 -21.70
CA TYR A 158 -21.74 13.29 -21.00
C TYR A 158 -20.43 13.10 -20.25
N LEU A 159 -19.29 13.43 -20.86
CA LEU A 159 -17.98 13.33 -20.20
C LEU A 159 -17.87 14.30 -19.02
N LEU A 160 -18.38 15.51 -19.16
CA LEU A 160 -18.45 16.50 -18.07
C LEU A 160 -19.30 15.98 -16.91
N TYR A 161 -20.48 15.43 -17.21
CA TYR A 161 -21.34 14.83 -16.20
C TYR A 161 -20.62 13.67 -15.45
N ARG A 162 -19.95 12.80 -16.21
CA ARG A 162 -19.13 11.71 -15.62
C ARG A 162 -18.00 12.23 -14.75
N LEU A 163 -17.34 13.30 -15.17
CA LEU A 163 -16.27 13.94 -14.40
C LEU A 163 -16.79 14.51 -13.08
N LEU A 164 -17.91 15.26 -13.14
CA LEU A 164 -18.52 15.83 -11.93
C LEU A 164 -18.95 14.75 -10.93
N GLN A 165 -19.55 13.66 -11.40
CA GLN A 165 -19.87 12.52 -10.54
C GLN A 165 -18.63 11.86 -9.92
N SER A 166 -17.54 11.78 -10.68
CA SER A 166 -16.29 11.19 -10.20
C SER A 166 -15.64 12.06 -9.13
N THR A 167 -15.62 13.38 -9.32
CA THR A 167 -15.06 14.33 -8.33
C THR A 167 -15.86 14.30 -7.03
N GLU A 168 -17.19 14.39 -7.10
CA GLU A 168 -18.03 14.28 -5.89
C GLU A 168 -17.80 12.99 -5.12
N ARG A 169 -17.59 11.88 -5.82
CA ARG A 169 -17.32 10.59 -5.19
C ARG A 169 -15.93 10.54 -4.53
N ILE A 170 -14.93 11.12 -5.19
CA ILE A 170 -13.58 11.25 -4.64
C ILE A 170 -13.59 12.11 -3.37
N ASP A 171 -14.25 13.26 -3.44
CA ASP A 171 -14.38 14.17 -2.30
C ASP A 171 -15.09 13.48 -1.14
N GLN A 172 -16.20 12.76 -1.39
CA GLN A 172 -16.87 11.96 -0.35
C GLN A 172 -15.98 10.89 0.25
N LEU A 173 -15.16 10.20 -0.55
CA LEU A 173 -14.23 9.20 -0.03
C LEU A 173 -13.11 9.83 0.80
N ARG A 174 -12.57 10.98 0.34
CA ARG A 174 -11.57 11.74 1.08
C ARG A 174 -12.13 12.25 2.40
N ASP A 175 -13.35 12.78 2.40
CA ASP A 175 -14.04 13.24 3.60
C ASP A 175 -14.30 12.09 4.57
N ASN A 176 -14.81 10.95 4.09
CA ASN A 176 -15.08 9.78 4.91
C ASN A 176 -13.80 9.24 5.58
N TYR A 177 -12.70 9.23 4.83
CA TYR A 177 -11.41 8.79 5.35
C TYR A 177 -10.62 9.93 5.98
N ARG A 178 -11.15 11.16 5.98
CA ARG A 178 -10.49 12.35 6.52
C ARG A 178 -9.06 12.49 6.00
N LEU A 179 -8.92 12.27 4.71
CA LEU A 179 -7.68 12.47 3.99
C LEU A 179 -7.67 13.92 3.51
N GLY A 180 -6.64 14.66 3.82
CA GLY A 180 -6.47 16.04 3.30
C GLY A 180 -6.37 16.09 1.77
N ASP A 181 -6.14 17.28 1.22
CA ASP A 181 -6.01 17.47 -0.24
C ASP A 181 -4.68 16.97 -0.81
N GLY A 182 -3.78 16.50 0.03
CA GLY A 182 -2.47 15.98 -0.35
C GLY A 182 -2.54 14.74 -1.26
N ASP A 183 -1.55 14.59 -2.13
CA ASP A 183 -1.38 13.37 -2.93
C ASP A 183 -1.01 12.18 -2.01
N ILE A 184 -1.56 11.01 -2.30
CA ILE A 184 -1.34 9.79 -1.51
C ILE A 184 -0.43 8.84 -2.27
N GLU A 185 0.67 8.44 -1.63
CA GLU A 185 1.53 7.34 -2.07
C GLU A 185 1.24 6.11 -1.22
N ALA A 186 0.52 5.13 -1.78
CA ALA A 186 0.15 3.91 -1.06
C ALA A 186 0.71 2.64 -1.71
N PRO A 187 0.93 1.56 -0.92
CA PRO A 187 1.32 0.27 -1.48
C PRO A 187 0.19 -0.26 -2.37
N GLY A 188 0.51 -0.63 -3.62
CA GLY A 188 -0.43 -1.26 -4.54
C GLY A 188 -1.09 -0.33 -5.57
N GLY A 189 -0.69 0.94 -5.65
CA GLY A 189 -1.10 1.82 -6.77
C GLY A 189 -0.67 1.26 -8.12
N LEU A 190 -1.33 1.71 -9.21
CA LEU A 190 -1.11 1.26 -10.59
C LEU A 190 0.34 1.40 -11.10
N SER A 191 1.17 2.18 -10.42
CA SER A 191 2.58 2.32 -10.72
C SER A 191 3.41 2.12 -9.46
N ASP A 192 3.87 0.92 -9.27
CA ASP A 192 4.82 0.51 -8.23
C ASP A 192 4.33 0.52 -6.76
N ARG A 193 4.58 -0.63 -6.13
CA ARG A 193 4.50 -0.82 -4.67
C ARG A 193 5.25 0.31 -4.00
N SER A 194 4.65 1.00 -3.05
CA SER A 194 5.33 1.98 -2.19
C SER A 194 6.70 1.40 -1.80
N PRO A 195 7.80 2.04 -2.15
CA PRO A 195 9.12 1.45 -1.94
C PRO A 195 9.35 1.19 -0.46
N VAL A 196 9.97 0.07 -0.16
CA VAL A 196 10.47 -0.16 1.19
C VAL A 196 11.55 0.88 1.46
N LEU A 197 11.28 1.79 2.37
CA LEU A 197 12.26 2.76 2.83
C LEU A 197 13.35 2.03 3.62
N LYS A 198 14.61 2.37 3.39
CA LYS A 198 15.75 1.74 4.05
C LYS A 198 16.77 2.78 4.47
N SER A 199 17.30 2.61 5.67
CA SER A 199 18.47 3.32 6.17
C SER A 199 19.55 2.30 6.54
N GLU A 200 20.61 2.23 5.75
CA GLU A 200 21.77 1.39 6.06
C GLU A 200 22.50 1.91 7.29
N LYS A 201 22.57 3.24 7.43
CA LYS A 201 23.21 3.91 8.57
C LYS A 201 22.63 3.48 9.92
N HIS A 202 21.31 3.28 9.98
CA HIS A 202 20.62 2.92 11.20
C HIS A 202 20.17 1.45 11.24
N ASN A 203 20.51 0.67 10.21
CA ASN A 203 20.09 -0.72 10.08
C ASN A 203 18.56 -0.87 10.20
N LEU A 204 17.82 0.07 9.60
CA LEU A 204 16.36 0.18 9.70
C LEU A 204 15.71 0.10 8.32
N ALA A 205 14.60 -0.61 8.23
CA ALA A 205 13.76 -0.57 7.06
C ALA A 205 12.28 -0.56 7.46
N GLY A 206 11.44 -0.04 6.57
CA GLY A 206 10.01 -0.02 6.82
C GLY A 206 9.21 0.44 5.63
N ARG A 207 7.92 0.17 5.70
CA ARG A 207 6.93 0.62 4.73
C ARG A 207 5.74 1.12 5.54
N PRO A 208 5.50 2.44 5.56
CA PRO A 208 4.27 2.97 6.14
C PRO A 208 3.06 2.49 5.35
N ASP A 209 1.87 2.49 5.94
CA ASP A 209 0.64 2.11 5.24
C ASP A 209 0.38 3.03 4.04
N TYR A 210 0.67 4.32 4.18
CA TYR A 210 0.74 5.27 3.07
C TYR A 210 1.57 6.50 3.46
N ILE A 211 1.91 7.31 2.45
CA ILE A 211 2.61 8.57 2.62
C ILE A 211 1.73 9.67 2.03
N LEU A 212 1.47 10.72 2.80
CA LEU A 212 0.82 11.94 2.32
C LEU A 212 1.89 12.89 1.79
N HIS A 213 1.61 13.48 0.64
CA HIS A 213 2.41 14.54 0.05
C HIS A 213 1.66 15.86 0.16
N GLU A 214 2.06 16.70 1.08
CA GLU A 214 1.48 18.03 1.32
C GLU A 214 2.58 19.08 1.14
N ASP A 215 2.38 20.02 0.23
CA ASP A 215 3.31 21.13 -0.04
C ASP A 215 4.79 20.69 -0.26
N GLY A 216 4.99 19.54 -0.89
CA GLY A 216 6.31 18.96 -1.14
C GLY A 216 6.91 18.23 0.06
N ILE A 217 6.20 18.15 1.17
CA ILE A 217 6.57 17.40 2.38
C ILE A 217 5.97 16.00 2.31
N ARG A 218 6.72 15.00 2.75
CA ARG A 218 6.28 13.60 2.83
C ARG A 218 5.98 13.25 4.28
N LEU A 219 4.72 12.98 4.59
CA LEU A 219 4.25 12.60 5.93
C LEU A 219 3.94 11.11 5.97
N PRO A 220 4.64 10.29 6.76
CA PRO A 220 4.32 8.88 6.90
C PRO A 220 3.05 8.70 7.73
N VAL A 221 2.17 7.80 7.29
CA VAL A 221 0.94 7.46 8.00
C VAL A 221 0.91 5.98 8.29
N GLU A 222 0.66 5.66 9.55
CA GLU A 222 0.44 4.30 10.04
C GLU A 222 -1.00 4.13 10.51
N VAL A 223 -1.66 3.06 10.08
CA VAL A 223 -3.05 2.77 10.43
C VAL A 223 -3.13 1.52 11.29
N LYS A 224 -3.63 1.67 12.50
CA LYS A 224 -3.88 0.57 13.44
C LYS A 224 -5.33 0.10 13.35
N THR A 225 -5.54 -1.20 13.34
CA THR A 225 -6.87 -1.82 13.21
C THR A 225 -7.58 -2.02 14.55
N GLY A 226 -6.92 -1.70 15.65
CA GLY A 226 -7.45 -1.85 17.00
C GLY A 226 -8.36 -0.69 17.42
N ARG A 227 -8.96 -0.83 18.62
CA ARG A 227 -9.77 0.24 19.21
C ARG A 227 -8.91 1.48 19.47
N ARG A 228 -9.43 2.66 19.13
CA ARG A 228 -8.78 3.94 19.39
C ARG A 228 -8.58 4.16 20.89
N PRO A 229 -7.36 4.32 21.40
CA PRO A 229 -7.08 4.72 22.77
C PRO A 229 -7.27 6.23 22.95
N SER A 230 -7.37 6.68 24.20
CA SER A 230 -7.42 8.13 24.52
C SER A 230 -6.13 8.87 24.14
N ALA A 231 -5.00 8.18 24.16
CA ALA A 231 -3.71 8.68 23.68
C ALA A 231 -2.95 7.54 22.99
N PRO A 232 -2.10 7.83 21.99
CA PRO A 232 -1.33 6.82 21.28
C PRO A 232 -0.45 6.00 22.23
N PHE A 233 -0.37 4.69 21.98
CA PHE A 233 0.58 3.86 22.71
C PHE A 233 2.02 4.19 22.30
N PHE A 234 2.92 4.22 23.27
CA PHE A 234 4.34 4.48 23.02
C PHE A 234 4.93 3.59 21.91
N SER A 235 4.54 2.33 21.84
CA SER A 235 4.97 1.41 20.80
C SER A 235 4.58 1.87 19.39
N HIS A 236 3.37 2.41 19.22
CA HIS A 236 2.90 2.95 17.94
C HIS A 236 3.62 4.26 17.59
N VAL A 237 3.81 5.14 18.58
CA VAL A 237 4.60 6.37 18.40
C VAL A 237 6.03 6.03 17.96
N LEU A 238 6.64 5.00 18.54
CA LEU A 238 7.98 4.55 18.19
C LEU A 238 8.06 4.05 16.74
N GLN A 239 7.06 3.31 16.27
CA GLN A 239 6.98 2.86 14.88
C GLN A 239 6.81 4.04 13.93
N THR A 240 5.89 4.95 14.22
CA THR A 240 5.70 6.16 13.40
C THR A 240 6.95 7.02 13.35
N GLY A 241 7.64 7.17 14.48
CA GLY A 241 8.95 7.85 14.54
C GLY A 241 10.03 7.14 13.71
N ALA A 242 10.00 5.82 13.64
CA ALA A 242 10.92 5.07 12.76
C ALA A 242 10.64 5.37 11.28
N TYR A 243 9.38 5.54 10.87
CA TYR A 243 9.07 5.99 9.51
C TYR A 243 9.49 7.44 9.25
N CYS A 244 9.34 8.35 10.22
CA CYS A 244 9.85 9.71 10.09
C CYS A 244 11.37 9.71 9.88
N LEU A 245 12.12 8.90 10.61
CA LEU A 245 13.56 8.73 10.42
C LEU A 245 13.89 8.21 9.01
N LEU A 246 13.14 7.23 8.51
CA LEU A 246 13.34 6.68 7.17
C LEU A 246 13.04 7.69 6.07
N ILE A 247 12.01 8.52 6.22
CA ILE A 247 11.69 9.61 5.29
C ILE A 247 12.79 10.67 5.31
N GLU A 248 13.25 11.07 6.50
CA GLU A 248 14.35 12.01 6.64
C GLU A 248 15.62 11.51 5.94
N GLU A 249 15.98 10.25 6.12
CA GLU A 249 17.14 9.64 5.45
C GLU A 249 16.96 9.55 3.92
N ALA A 250 15.76 9.25 3.45
CA ALA A 250 15.48 9.11 2.02
C ALA A 250 15.41 10.45 1.28
N THR A 251 14.94 11.51 1.94
CA THR A 251 14.72 12.83 1.33
C THR A 251 15.78 13.86 1.69
N GLY A 252 16.55 13.61 2.74
CA GLY A 252 17.46 14.60 3.34
C GLY A 252 16.75 15.71 4.13
N THR A 253 15.41 15.68 4.20
CA THR A 253 14.59 16.67 4.90
C THR A 253 13.71 15.99 5.93
N PRO A 254 13.79 16.35 7.22
CA PRO A 254 12.94 15.77 8.23
C PRO A 254 11.47 16.15 7.98
N PRO A 255 10.52 15.21 8.06
CA PRO A 255 9.12 15.56 8.10
C PRO A 255 8.82 16.29 9.41
N PRO A 256 7.87 17.23 9.46
CA PRO A 256 7.49 17.88 10.71
C PRO A 256 6.85 16.89 11.70
N GLU A 257 6.16 15.90 11.16
CA GLU A 257 5.38 14.91 11.91
C GLU A 257 5.20 13.62 11.14
N GLY A 258 4.74 12.58 11.83
CA GLY A 258 4.09 11.42 11.24
C GLY A 258 2.66 11.34 11.77
N GLN A 259 1.79 10.61 11.09
CA GLN A 259 0.40 10.43 11.48
C GLN A 259 0.13 8.99 11.90
N LEU A 260 -0.65 8.84 12.96
CA LEU A 260 -1.09 7.57 13.49
C LEU A 260 -2.63 7.54 13.53
N ARG A 261 -3.25 6.60 12.84
CA ARG A 261 -4.69 6.41 12.79
C ARG A 261 -5.12 5.10 13.42
N TYR A 262 -6.31 5.07 14.01
CA TYR A 262 -6.97 3.85 14.48
C TYR A 262 -8.23 3.60 13.64
N GLY A 263 -8.01 2.99 12.45
CA GLY A 263 -8.97 2.91 11.35
C GLY A 263 -8.87 4.12 10.41
N LEU A 264 -9.23 3.93 9.14
CA LEU A 264 -9.16 5.00 8.12
C LEU A 264 -10.07 6.19 8.43
N GLU A 265 -11.24 5.92 8.99
CA GLU A 265 -12.27 6.95 9.29
C GLU A 265 -11.94 7.78 10.54
N SER A 266 -10.92 7.39 11.33
CA SER A 266 -10.59 8.10 12.56
C SER A 266 -9.73 9.32 12.30
N GLU A 267 -9.92 10.36 13.15
CA GLU A 267 -8.97 11.49 13.20
C GLU A 267 -7.55 10.97 13.43
N PRO A 268 -6.55 11.45 12.68
CA PRO A 268 -5.17 11.13 12.93
C PRO A 268 -4.71 11.68 14.28
N HIS A 269 -3.85 10.92 14.94
CA HIS A 269 -3.02 11.47 16.01
C HIS A 269 -1.70 11.94 15.40
N THR A 270 -1.39 13.22 15.55
CA THR A 270 -0.11 13.78 15.17
C THR A 270 0.99 13.25 16.07
N VAL A 271 2.05 12.76 15.48
CA VAL A 271 3.31 12.36 16.13
C VAL A 271 4.40 13.32 15.69
N GLU A 272 4.60 14.39 16.45
CA GLU A 272 5.59 15.43 16.15
C GLU A 272 7.00 14.82 16.07
N TRP A 273 7.70 15.08 14.96
CA TRP A 273 9.08 14.60 14.75
C TRP A 273 10.09 15.57 15.35
N GLU A 274 10.07 15.67 16.66
CA GLU A 274 10.97 16.52 17.42
C GLU A 274 12.32 15.85 17.71
N PRO A 275 13.38 16.62 18.01
CA PRO A 275 14.69 16.10 18.41
C PRO A 275 14.62 15.10 19.56
N LYS A 276 13.67 15.28 20.50
CA LYS A 276 13.45 14.38 21.63
C LYS A 276 12.96 13.00 21.17
N LEU A 277 11.95 12.94 20.29
CA LEU A 277 11.46 11.67 19.75
C LEU A 277 12.51 10.99 18.88
N LYS A 278 13.21 11.76 18.05
CA LYS A 278 14.32 11.24 17.25
C LYS A 278 15.41 10.61 18.11
N ALA A 279 15.79 11.25 19.22
CA ALA A 279 16.76 10.69 20.15
C ALA A 279 16.28 9.37 20.75
N ILE A 280 15.00 9.26 21.13
CA ILE A 280 14.39 8.03 21.65
C ILE A 280 14.41 6.91 20.57
N VAL A 281 14.02 7.22 19.34
CA VAL A 281 14.05 6.25 18.24
C VAL A 281 15.46 5.72 18.02
N LEU A 282 16.45 6.60 17.96
CA LEU A 282 17.86 6.23 17.78
C LEU A 282 18.41 5.43 18.97
N GLU A 283 18.04 5.78 20.21
CA GLU A 283 18.38 5.03 21.40
C GLU A 283 17.85 3.60 21.33
N LYS A 284 16.55 3.44 21.01
CA LYS A 284 15.93 2.10 20.91
C LYS A 284 16.51 1.27 19.76
N LEU A 285 16.83 1.89 18.64
CA LEU A 285 17.56 1.23 17.55
C LEU A 285 18.96 0.78 17.98
N GLY A 286 19.66 1.60 18.76
CA GLY A 286 20.95 1.24 19.34
C GLY A 286 20.85 0.02 20.25
N GLU A 287 19.89 0.02 21.19
CA GLU A 287 19.63 -1.11 22.10
C GLU A 287 19.32 -2.41 21.30
N MET A 288 18.49 -2.31 20.25
CA MET A 288 18.15 -3.45 19.40
C MET A 288 19.38 -3.97 18.62
N ASN A 289 20.19 -3.09 18.06
CA ASN A 289 21.40 -3.46 17.35
C ASN A 289 22.43 -4.10 18.30
N ASP A 290 22.60 -3.60 19.52
CA ASP A 290 23.49 -4.19 20.51
C ASP A 290 23.02 -5.60 20.94
N ALA A 291 21.71 -5.79 21.07
CA ALA A 291 21.16 -7.12 21.32
C ALA A 291 21.43 -8.09 20.15
N LEU A 292 21.27 -7.65 18.91
CA LEU A 292 21.49 -8.48 17.71
C LEU A 292 22.95 -8.97 17.58
N VAL A 293 23.90 -8.19 18.07
CA VAL A 293 25.33 -8.57 18.07
C VAL A 293 25.78 -9.20 19.39
N GLY A 294 24.84 -9.48 20.30
CA GLY A 294 25.11 -10.16 21.56
C GLY A 294 25.84 -9.30 22.61
N ARG A 295 25.76 -7.98 22.51
CA ARG A 295 26.37 -7.06 23.48
C ARG A 295 25.50 -6.81 24.71
N SER A 296 24.20 -7.06 24.62
CA SER A 296 23.25 -6.88 25.71
C SER A 296 22.26 -8.03 25.80
N GLU A 297 21.89 -8.39 27.02
CA GLU A 297 20.77 -9.29 27.26
C GLU A 297 19.45 -8.53 27.15
N VAL A 298 18.40 -9.21 26.70
CA VAL A 298 17.10 -8.60 26.47
C VAL A 298 16.09 -9.09 27.48
N HIS A 299 15.58 -8.18 28.29
CA HIS A 299 14.58 -8.44 29.32
C HIS A 299 13.27 -7.69 29.02
N ARG A 300 12.17 -8.05 29.69
CA ARG A 300 10.96 -7.24 29.68
C ARG A 300 11.22 -5.89 30.38
N ASN A 301 10.57 -4.83 29.88
CA ASN A 301 10.70 -3.47 30.43
C ASN A 301 9.48 -3.00 31.23
N HIS A 302 8.65 -3.92 31.73
CA HIS A 302 7.41 -3.58 32.43
C HIS A 302 7.06 -4.60 33.51
N ASN A 303 6.26 -4.14 34.49
CA ASN A 303 5.67 -4.96 35.55
C ASN A 303 4.14 -5.04 35.45
N ARG A 304 3.61 -5.18 34.23
CA ARG A 304 2.16 -5.18 33.94
C ARG A 304 1.72 -6.58 33.49
N PRO A 305 1.05 -7.38 34.35
CA PRO A 305 0.55 -8.73 33.98
C PRO A 305 -0.41 -8.69 32.77
N GLY A 306 -1.20 -7.59 32.62
CA GLY A 306 -2.08 -7.39 31.48
C GLY A 306 -1.36 -7.37 30.14
N LYS A 307 -0.15 -6.77 30.06
CA LYS A 307 0.67 -6.85 28.86
C LYS A 307 1.08 -8.28 28.54
N CYS A 308 1.46 -9.06 29.54
CA CYS A 308 1.81 -10.46 29.35
C CYS A 308 0.60 -11.30 28.89
N ARG A 309 -0.61 -11.05 29.42
CA ARG A 309 -1.82 -11.76 28.98
C ARG A 309 -2.15 -11.55 27.51
N ASN A 310 -1.90 -10.33 26.99
CA ASN A 310 -2.16 -9.95 25.63
C ASN A 310 -0.94 -10.09 24.69
N CYS A 311 0.14 -10.73 25.17
CA CYS A 311 1.33 -10.94 24.37
C CYS A 311 1.19 -12.21 23.50
N SER A 312 1.31 -12.07 22.18
CA SER A 312 1.24 -13.19 21.24
C SER A 312 2.35 -14.23 21.43
N ARG A 313 3.43 -13.90 22.17
CA ARG A 313 4.55 -14.83 22.49
C ARG A 313 4.57 -15.24 23.95
N ARG A 314 3.43 -15.12 24.62
CA ARG A 314 3.29 -15.39 26.06
C ARG A 314 3.76 -16.79 26.45
N GLN A 315 3.45 -17.80 25.65
CA GLN A 315 3.70 -19.19 25.98
C GLN A 315 5.21 -19.49 26.06
N GLY A 316 5.99 -18.97 25.13
CA GLY A 316 7.44 -19.14 25.11
C GLY A 316 8.22 -18.14 26.00
N CYS A 317 7.54 -17.26 26.76
CA CYS A 317 8.20 -16.22 27.53
C CYS A 317 8.64 -16.70 28.91
N PRO A 318 9.95 -16.68 29.23
CA PRO A 318 10.46 -17.09 30.55
C PRO A 318 10.11 -16.09 31.67
N GLU A 319 9.90 -14.81 31.33
CA GLU A 319 9.65 -13.72 32.28
C GLU A 319 8.17 -13.30 32.37
N ARG A 320 7.23 -14.14 31.92
CA ARG A 320 5.81 -13.79 31.96
C ARG A 320 5.30 -13.63 33.39
N LEU A 321 4.53 -12.55 33.62
CA LEU A 321 4.01 -12.17 34.95
C LEU A 321 2.65 -12.81 35.30
N ASP A 322 2.01 -13.47 34.35
CA ASP A 322 0.71 -14.11 34.50
C ASP A 322 0.79 -15.62 34.73
N ARG A 323 2.00 -16.13 34.97
CA ARG A 323 2.19 -17.52 35.40
C ARG A 323 1.66 -17.63 36.84
N PRO A 324 0.80 -18.61 37.17
CA PRO A 324 0.47 -18.87 38.56
C PRO A 324 1.79 -19.15 39.30
N PRO A 325 1.91 -18.77 40.59
CA PRO A 325 3.05 -19.11 41.38
C PRO A 325 3.26 -20.63 41.27
N ALA A 326 4.50 -21.05 41.05
CA ALA A 326 4.84 -22.48 41.07
C ALA A 326 4.30 -23.02 42.37
N GLY A 327 3.29 -23.89 42.29
CA GLY A 327 2.75 -24.52 43.49
C GLY A 327 3.90 -25.18 44.23
N ASP A 328 4.09 -24.78 45.46
CA ASP A 328 4.92 -25.51 46.41
C ASP A 328 4.31 -26.90 46.47
N ASN A 329 4.88 -27.83 45.76
CA ASN A 329 4.60 -29.25 45.92
C ASN A 329 5.31 -29.70 47.20
N THR A 330 4.71 -29.37 48.35
CA THR A 330 5.01 -30.05 49.60
C THR A 330 4.14 -31.27 49.75
#